data_19e904a560ae918264b11ae19b49c042
#
_entry.id   19e904a560ae918264b11ae19b49c042
#
_cell.length_a   1.000
_cell.length_b   1.000
_cell.length_c   1.000
_cell.angle_alpha   90.00
_cell.angle_beta   90.00
_cell.angle_gamma   90.00
#
_symmetry.space_group_name_H-M   'P 1'
#
loop_
_entity.id
_entity.type
_entity.pdbx_description
1 polymer ?
#
loop_
_entity_poly.entity_id
_entity_poly.type
_entity_poly.pdbx_seq_one_letter_code
_entity_poly.pdbx_strand_id
1 'polypeptide(L)'
;VVEDNAELRVYIYNNLSSQYDVRDAGNGREALQVIAEGWMPDIVITDLMMPEMDGMELIETLRNDFSTSHIPIVMITAKHEDDTHVRAMKYGADGYIAKPFSMELLKARIDNIFERRKEVIRKPGKVEISPEEIVITDRDEQLIKKVMTWLEENVADPDVTVEQLATYVGMGRTSMYNKIKGLTGKSPV
;
A
#
# COMPACT_ATOMS: atom_id res chain seq x y z
N VAL A 1 -11.55 -0.82 2.12
CA VAL A 1 -12.13 -2.14 1.80
C VAL A 1 -12.87 -2.01 0.48
N VAL A 2 -12.56 -2.89 -0.50
CA VAL A 2 -13.17 -2.86 -1.83
C VAL A 2 -13.83 -4.23 -2.07
N GLU A 3 -15.16 -4.24 -2.12
CA GLU A 3 -15.97 -5.48 -2.17
C GLU A 3 -17.32 -5.15 -2.78
N ASP A 4 -17.74 -5.85 -3.81
CA ASP A 4 -19.03 -5.59 -4.49
C ASP A 4 -20.23 -6.11 -3.70
N ASN A 5 -20.05 -7.20 -2.97
CA ASN A 5 -21.09 -7.71 -2.07
C ASN A 5 -21.27 -6.77 -0.87
N ALA A 6 -22.40 -6.05 -0.85
CA ALA A 6 -22.69 -5.04 0.17
C ALA A 6 -22.75 -5.62 1.59
N GLU A 7 -23.24 -6.83 1.79
CA GLU A 7 -23.33 -7.46 3.11
C GLU A 7 -21.93 -7.79 3.65
N LEU A 8 -21.08 -8.39 2.80
CA LEU A 8 -19.70 -8.70 3.17
C LEU A 8 -18.87 -7.42 3.37
N ARG A 9 -19.04 -6.40 2.53
CA ARG A 9 -18.39 -5.10 2.66
C ARG A 9 -18.72 -4.46 4.02
N VAL A 10 -20.01 -4.39 4.37
CA VAL A 10 -20.46 -3.86 5.68
C VAL A 10 -19.94 -4.71 6.84
N TYR A 11 -19.93 -6.03 6.69
CA TYR A 11 -19.39 -6.93 7.71
C TYR A 11 -17.90 -6.66 7.98
N ILE A 12 -17.07 -6.57 6.95
CA ILE A 12 -15.64 -6.25 7.08
C ILE A 12 -15.46 -4.84 7.67
N TYR A 13 -16.18 -3.85 7.14
CA TYR A 13 -16.14 -2.47 7.61
C TYR A 13 -16.41 -2.39 9.12
N ASN A 14 -17.51 -2.95 9.59
CA ASN A 14 -17.89 -2.90 11.01
C ASN A 14 -16.87 -3.58 11.94
N ASN A 15 -16.25 -4.66 11.48
CA ASN A 15 -15.26 -5.39 12.27
C ASN A 15 -13.89 -4.68 12.32
N LEU A 16 -13.55 -3.88 11.33
CA LEU A 16 -12.28 -3.15 11.26
C LEU A 16 -12.40 -1.75 11.85
N SER A 17 -13.55 -1.09 11.77
CA SER A 17 -13.76 0.31 12.20
C SER A 17 -13.51 0.56 13.68
N SER A 18 -13.49 -0.49 14.51
CA SER A 18 -13.13 -0.36 15.93
C SER A 18 -11.65 -0.11 16.18
N GLN A 19 -10.78 -0.41 15.21
CA GLN A 19 -9.32 -0.35 15.32
C GLN A 19 -8.67 0.55 14.25
N TYR A 20 -9.37 0.79 13.13
CA TYR A 20 -8.86 1.50 11.95
C TYR A 20 -9.85 2.56 11.47
N ASP A 21 -9.34 3.62 10.83
CA ASP A 21 -10.18 4.50 10.00
C ASP A 21 -10.41 3.80 8.65
N VAL A 22 -11.65 3.36 8.42
CA VAL A 22 -12.00 2.53 7.28
C VAL A 22 -12.82 3.34 6.29
N ARG A 23 -12.47 3.23 5.00
CA ARG A 23 -13.32 3.62 3.88
C ARG A 23 -13.69 2.37 3.10
N ASP A 24 -14.85 2.39 2.47
CA ASP A 24 -15.33 1.29 1.65
C ASP A 24 -15.71 1.74 0.25
N ALA A 25 -15.65 0.81 -0.68
CA ALA A 25 -15.98 1.01 -2.09
C ALA A 25 -16.58 -0.28 -2.66
N GLY A 26 -17.49 -0.15 -3.62
CA GLY A 26 -18.15 -1.29 -4.26
C GLY A 26 -17.37 -1.90 -5.43
N ASN A 27 -16.34 -1.22 -5.92
CA ASN A 27 -15.48 -1.66 -7.03
C ASN A 27 -14.16 -0.88 -7.03
N GLY A 28 -13.23 -1.29 -7.90
CA GLY A 28 -11.91 -0.64 -7.99
C GLY A 28 -11.96 0.82 -8.42
N ARG A 29 -12.93 1.21 -9.25
CA ARG A 29 -13.07 2.59 -9.73
C ARG A 29 -13.47 3.54 -8.60
N GLU A 30 -14.42 3.14 -7.77
CA GLU A 30 -14.81 3.90 -6.57
C GLU A 30 -13.63 4.01 -5.58
N ALA A 31 -12.86 2.93 -5.40
CA ALA A 31 -11.67 2.95 -4.55
C ALA A 31 -10.63 3.97 -5.05
N LEU A 32 -10.37 4.04 -6.35
CA LEU A 32 -9.48 5.03 -6.93
C LEU A 32 -10.02 6.47 -6.78
N GLN A 33 -11.35 6.65 -6.84
CA GLN A 33 -11.96 7.96 -6.60
C GLN A 33 -11.72 8.44 -5.16
N VAL A 34 -11.91 7.58 -4.16
CA VAL A 34 -11.62 7.91 -2.75
C VAL A 34 -10.17 8.35 -2.57
N ILE A 35 -9.22 7.67 -3.24
CA ILE A 35 -7.80 8.05 -3.21
C ILE A 35 -7.58 9.41 -3.91
N ALA A 36 -8.22 9.65 -5.05
CA ALA A 36 -8.11 10.91 -5.78
C ALA A 36 -8.69 12.10 -5.02
N GLU A 37 -9.68 11.89 -4.17
CA GLU A 37 -10.23 12.89 -3.25
C GLU A 37 -9.29 13.23 -2.08
N GLY A 38 -8.13 12.58 -2.01
CA GLY A 38 -7.04 12.88 -1.07
C GLY A 38 -6.97 11.98 0.15
N TRP A 39 -7.82 10.94 0.24
CA TRP A 39 -7.71 9.96 1.31
C TRP A 39 -6.74 8.83 0.94
N MET A 40 -5.56 8.84 1.52
CA MET A 40 -4.50 7.87 1.24
C MET A 40 -4.54 6.72 2.24
N PRO A 41 -4.86 5.48 1.82
CA PRO A 41 -4.91 4.33 2.73
C PRO A 41 -3.52 3.82 3.10
N ASP A 42 -3.37 3.29 4.31
CA ASP A 42 -2.18 2.54 4.75
C ASP A 42 -2.20 1.09 4.25
N ILE A 43 -3.37 0.57 3.87
CA ILE A 43 -3.58 -0.77 3.29
C ILE A 43 -4.88 -0.79 2.46
N VAL A 44 -4.86 -1.53 1.37
CA VAL A 44 -6.05 -1.84 0.57
C VAL A 44 -6.41 -3.32 0.73
N ILE A 45 -7.68 -3.59 1.01
CA ILE A 45 -8.24 -4.95 1.04
C ILE A 45 -9.26 -5.01 -0.08
N THR A 46 -9.06 -5.88 -1.07
CA THR A 46 -9.90 -5.93 -2.27
C THR A 46 -10.36 -7.34 -2.60
N ASP A 47 -11.62 -7.48 -3.04
CA ASP A 47 -12.01 -8.69 -3.76
C ASP A 47 -11.33 -8.74 -5.13
N LEU A 48 -11.20 -9.92 -5.67
CA LEU A 48 -10.74 -10.15 -7.03
C LEU A 48 -11.82 -9.82 -8.05
N MET A 49 -13.04 -10.34 -7.85
CA MET A 49 -14.11 -10.30 -8.85
C MET A 49 -15.12 -9.21 -8.50
N MET A 50 -15.00 -8.08 -9.15
CA MET A 50 -15.91 -6.94 -8.97
C MET A 50 -16.31 -6.36 -10.33
N PRO A 51 -17.49 -5.71 -10.42
CA PRO A 51 -17.92 -5.03 -11.64
C PRO A 51 -17.05 -3.79 -11.92
N GLU A 52 -17.10 -3.28 -13.13
CA GLU A 52 -16.44 -2.06 -13.63
C GLU A 52 -14.91 -2.10 -13.62
N MET A 53 -14.29 -2.35 -12.49
CA MET A 53 -12.85 -2.51 -12.29
C MET A 53 -12.63 -3.61 -11.27
N ASP A 54 -12.04 -4.70 -11.69
CA ASP A 54 -11.73 -5.85 -10.84
C ASP A 54 -10.51 -5.60 -9.93
N GLY A 55 -10.26 -6.53 -9.00
CA GLY A 55 -9.16 -6.40 -8.05
C GLY A 55 -7.78 -6.44 -8.69
N MET A 56 -7.62 -7.14 -9.82
CA MET A 56 -6.34 -7.20 -10.54
C MET A 56 -6.04 -5.88 -11.23
N GLU A 57 -7.04 -5.30 -11.92
CA GLU A 57 -6.92 -3.98 -12.55
C GLU A 57 -6.65 -2.89 -11.51
N LEU A 58 -7.29 -2.97 -10.34
CA LEU A 58 -7.03 -2.06 -9.23
C LEU A 58 -5.58 -2.18 -8.73
N ILE A 59 -5.07 -3.40 -8.51
CA ILE A 59 -3.68 -3.63 -8.09
C ILE A 59 -2.73 -3.06 -9.12
N GLU A 60 -2.91 -3.38 -10.40
CA GLU A 60 -2.05 -2.89 -11.48
C GLU A 60 -2.04 -1.36 -11.53
N THR A 61 -3.20 -0.73 -11.41
CA THR A 61 -3.32 0.73 -11.38
C THR A 61 -2.56 1.34 -10.21
N LEU A 62 -2.76 0.80 -8.98
CA LEU A 62 -2.06 1.28 -7.78
C LEU A 62 -0.54 1.06 -7.85
N ARG A 63 -0.08 -0.04 -8.44
CA ARG A 63 1.36 -0.32 -8.60
C ARG A 63 2.03 0.54 -9.66
N ASN A 64 1.30 0.90 -10.71
CA ASN A 64 1.80 1.78 -11.77
C ASN A 64 1.84 3.26 -11.38
N ASP A 65 0.99 3.69 -10.44
CA ASP A 65 1.02 5.05 -9.91
C ASP A 65 2.09 5.16 -8.81
N PHE A 66 3.04 6.08 -9.01
CA PHE A 66 4.15 6.29 -8.09
C PHE A 66 3.71 6.71 -6.69
N SER A 67 2.59 7.43 -6.56
CA SER A 67 2.08 7.89 -5.27
C SER A 67 1.47 6.77 -4.42
N THR A 68 0.98 5.70 -5.06
CA THR A 68 0.26 4.59 -4.42
C THR A 68 0.98 3.26 -4.48
N SER A 69 2.06 3.12 -5.27
CA SER A 69 2.77 1.85 -5.50
C SER A 69 3.29 1.19 -4.22
N HIS A 70 3.50 1.96 -3.15
CA HIS A 70 3.95 1.49 -1.85
C HIS A 70 2.84 0.96 -0.93
N ILE A 71 1.56 1.17 -1.28
CA ILE A 71 0.43 0.78 -0.42
C ILE A 71 0.29 -0.75 -0.45
N PRO A 72 0.30 -1.45 0.71
CA PRO A 72 0.08 -2.89 0.72
C PRO A 72 -1.34 -3.24 0.28
N ILE A 73 -1.44 -4.35 -0.43
CA ILE A 73 -2.71 -4.82 -0.96
C ILE A 73 -2.94 -6.27 -0.56
N VAL A 74 -4.04 -6.52 0.16
CA VAL A 74 -4.53 -7.86 0.48
C VAL A 74 -5.70 -8.19 -0.42
N MET A 75 -5.58 -9.26 -1.18
CA MET A 75 -6.65 -9.76 -2.02
C MET A 75 -7.48 -10.80 -1.27
N ILE A 76 -8.80 -10.65 -1.31
CA ILE A 76 -9.76 -11.65 -0.82
C ILE A 76 -10.48 -12.23 -2.03
N THR A 77 -10.62 -13.55 -2.15
CA THR A 77 -11.28 -14.14 -3.32
C THR A 77 -11.84 -15.53 -3.07
N ALA A 78 -12.90 -15.87 -3.78
CA ALA A 78 -13.49 -17.20 -3.78
C ALA A 78 -12.73 -18.23 -4.65
N LYS A 79 -11.79 -17.79 -5.51
CA LYS A 79 -11.03 -18.68 -6.40
C LYS A 79 -9.88 -19.35 -5.66
N HIS A 80 -9.93 -20.68 -5.61
CA HIS A 80 -8.90 -21.57 -5.05
C HIS A 80 -7.91 -22.10 -6.10
N GLU A 81 -7.94 -21.58 -7.33
CA GLU A 81 -6.99 -22.04 -8.36
C GLU A 81 -5.58 -21.53 -8.03
N ASP A 82 -4.63 -22.44 -7.93
CA ASP A 82 -3.20 -22.13 -7.70
C ASP A 82 -2.69 -21.07 -8.67
N ASP A 83 -3.19 -21.05 -9.89
CA ASP A 83 -2.85 -20.07 -10.92
C ASP A 83 -3.31 -18.64 -10.55
N THR A 84 -4.44 -18.49 -9.85
CA THR A 84 -4.94 -17.18 -9.41
C THR A 84 -4.09 -16.60 -8.28
N HIS A 85 -3.65 -17.44 -7.35
CA HIS A 85 -2.74 -17.02 -6.27
C HIS A 85 -1.39 -16.57 -6.83
N VAL A 86 -0.79 -17.35 -7.73
CA VAL A 86 0.47 -17.02 -8.41
C VAL A 86 0.32 -15.73 -9.24
N ARG A 87 -0.80 -15.55 -9.92
CA ARG A 87 -1.08 -14.32 -10.68
C ARG A 87 -1.19 -13.12 -9.76
N ALA A 88 -1.99 -13.18 -8.68
CA ALA A 88 -2.15 -12.08 -7.73
C ALA A 88 -0.80 -11.60 -7.16
N MET A 89 0.08 -12.55 -6.80
CA MET A 89 1.43 -12.24 -6.34
C MET A 89 2.30 -11.61 -7.44
N LYS A 90 2.21 -12.09 -8.68
CA LYS A 90 2.91 -11.48 -9.84
C LYS A 90 2.44 -10.07 -10.15
N TYR A 91 1.17 -9.75 -9.91
CA TYR A 91 0.64 -8.40 -10.07
C TYR A 91 0.91 -7.49 -8.86
N GLY A 92 1.56 -8.03 -7.81
CA GLY A 92 2.04 -7.23 -6.68
C GLY A 92 1.08 -7.15 -5.49
N ALA A 93 0.22 -8.16 -5.27
CA ALA A 93 -0.50 -8.30 -4.01
C ALA A 93 0.46 -8.72 -2.88
N ASP A 94 0.37 -8.08 -1.72
CA ASP A 94 1.19 -8.38 -0.54
C ASP A 94 0.59 -9.51 0.31
N GLY A 95 -0.67 -9.84 0.06
CA GLY A 95 -1.37 -10.89 0.76
C GLY A 95 -2.56 -11.43 0.00
N TYR A 96 -2.91 -12.66 0.33
CA TYR A 96 -4.03 -13.37 -0.25
C TYR A 96 -4.82 -14.08 0.85
N ILE A 97 -6.15 -14.02 0.78
CA ILE A 97 -7.08 -14.70 1.68
C ILE A 97 -8.19 -15.35 0.85
N ALA A 98 -8.39 -16.64 1.01
CA ALA A 98 -9.46 -17.37 0.34
C ALA A 98 -10.79 -17.22 1.10
N LYS A 99 -11.90 -17.00 0.37
CA LYS A 99 -13.26 -17.06 0.91
C LYS A 99 -13.71 -18.56 1.01
N PRO A 100 -14.35 -18.99 2.11
CA PRO A 100 -14.71 -18.23 3.31
C PRO A 100 -13.52 -18.02 4.26
N PHE A 101 -13.46 -16.89 4.94
CA PHE A 101 -12.41 -16.55 5.92
C PHE A 101 -12.99 -16.07 7.25
N SER A 102 -12.19 -16.10 8.30
CA SER A 102 -12.55 -15.47 9.57
C SER A 102 -11.95 -14.06 9.68
N MET A 103 -12.60 -13.19 10.46
CA MET A 103 -12.06 -11.84 10.71
C MET A 103 -10.75 -11.87 11.49
N GLU A 104 -10.53 -12.89 12.33
CA GLU A 104 -9.25 -13.11 13.01
C GLU A 104 -8.11 -13.34 12.02
N LEU A 105 -8.35 -14.13 10.97
CA LEU A 105 -7.37 -14.36 9.90
C LEU A 105 -7.06 -13.07 9.14
N LEU A 106 -8.08 -12.29 8.79
CA LEU A 106 -7.91 -11.02 8.10
C LEU A 106 -7.11 -10.03 8.96
N LYS A 107 -7.47 -9.85 10.23
CA LYS A 107 -6.76 -8.99 11.18
C LYS A 107 -5.31 -9.42 11.37
N ALA A 108 -5.07 -10.71 11.58
CA ALA A 108 -3.71 -11.25 11.70
C ALA A 108 -2.86 -10.99 10.44
N ARG A 109 -3.47 -11.03 9.24
CA ARG A 109 -2.78 -10.71 7.99
C ARG A 109 -2.42 -9.23 7.91
N ILE A 110 -3.34 -8.35 8.28
CA ILE A 110 -3.10 -6.89 8.34
C ILE A 110 -1.96 -6.58 9.32
N ASP A 111 -2.02 -7.13 10.53
CA ASP A 111 -1.01 -6.92 11.57
C ASP A 111 0.36 -7.40 11.10
N ASN A 112 0.45 -8.58 10.48
CA ASN A 112 1.71 -9.10 9.93
C ASN A 112 2.30 -8.18 8.87
N ILE A 113 1.48 -7.61 7.98
CA ILE A 113 1.95 -6.66 6.96
C ILE A 113 2.51 -5.40 7.63
N PHE A 114 1.84 -4.86 8.62
CA PHE A 114 2.31 -3.67 9.33
C PHE A 114 3.57 -3.94 10.17
N GLU A 115 3.66 -5.08 10.84
CA GLU A 115 4.86 -5.43 11.63
C GLU A 115 6.10 -5.64 10.74
N ARG A 116 5.96 -6.36 9.63
CA ARG A 116 7.06 -6.53 8.65
C ARG A 116 7.57 -5.18 8.14
N ARG A 117 6.67 -4.24 7.83
CA ARG A 117 7.06 -2.88 7.44
C ARG A 117 7.84 -2.15 8.53
N LYS A 118 7.44 -2.27 9.79
CA LYS A 118 8.17 -1.68 10.93
C LYS A 118 9.58 -2.27 11.06
N GLU A 119 9.77 -3.55 10.82
CA GLU A 119 11.08 -4.20 10.90
C GLU A 119 12.04 -3.73 9.80
N VAL A 120 11.56 -3.54 8.57
CA VAL A 120 12.36 -2.99 7.46
C VAL A 120 12.83 -1.57 7.78
N ILE A 121 11.97 -0.76 8.39
CA ILE A 121 12.28 0.60 8.83
C ILE A 121 13.37 0.61 9.91
N ARG A 122 13.43 -0.41 10.78
CA ARG A 122 14.39 -0.48 11.89
C ARG A 122 15.81 -0.89 11.48
N LYS A 123 16.01 -1.44 10.28
CA LYS A 123 17.32 -1.91 9.78
C LYS A 123 17.67 -1.29 8.42
N PRO A 124 17.89 0.04 8.32
CA PRO A 124 18.36 0.63 7.08
C PRO A 124 19.80 0.12 6.83
N GLY A 125 19.99 -0.65 5.76
CA GLY A 125 21.31 -1.08 5.29
C GLY A 125 21.65 -2.57 5.38
N LYS A 126 20.78 -3.42 5.94
CA LYS A 126 20.87 -4.89 5.84
C LYS A 126 19.50 -5.47 5.56
N VAL A 127 19.02 -5.22 4.37
CA VAL A 127 17.83 -5.92 3.87
C VAL A 127 18.33 -7.06 2.99
N GLU A 128 18.55 -8.22 3.58
CA GLU A 128 18.45 -9.47 2.84
C GLU A 128 16.96 -9.68 2.61
N ILE A 129 16.46 -9.09 1.53
CA ILE A 129 15.07 -9.25 1.11
C ILE A 129 15.00 -10.58 0.38
N SER A 130 14.31 -11.56 0.95
CA SER A 130 13.70 -12.59 0.14
C SER A 130 12.67 -11.90 -0.76
N PRO A 131 12.68 -12.12 -2.10
CA PRO A 131 11.77 -11.43 -3.03
C PRO A 131 10.29 -11.62 -2.72
N GLU A 132 9.96 -12.50 -1.78
CA GLU A 132 8.60 -12.87 -1.36
C GLU A 132 8.07 -12.06 -0.16
N GLU A 133 8.90 -11.22 0.48
CA GLU A 133 8.54 -10.67 1.80
C GLU A 133 8.15 -9.19 1.83
N ILE A 134 8.61 -8.34 0.93
CA ILE A 134 8.19 -6.91 0.85
C ILE A 134 8.39 -6.40 -0.57
N VAL A 135 7.31 -6.06 -1.25
CA VAL A 135 7.39 -5.36 -2.53
C VAL A 135 7.63 -3.88 -2.29
N ILE A 136 8.87 -3.51 -2.02
CA ILE A 136 9.34 -2.18 -2.38
C ILE A 136 9.64 -2.27 -3.89
N THR A 137 8.93 -1.50 -4.69
CA THR A 137 9.21 -1.48 -6.13
C THR A 137 10.61 -0.90 -6.36
N ASP A 138 11.30 -1.28 -7.44
CA ASP A 138 12.58 -0.68 -7.83
C ASP A 138 12.52 0.85 -7.85
N ARG A 139 11.36 1.42 -8.16
CA ARG A 139 11.10 2.87 -8.12
C ARG A 139 11.11 3.44 -6.71
N ASP A 140 10.60 2.70 -5.74
CA ASP A 140 10.59 3.11 -4.34
C ASP A 140 12.00 3.10 -3.75
N GLU A 141 12.80 2.09 -4.11
CA GLU A 141 14.21 2.01 -3.73
C GLU A 141 15.02 3.18 -4.33
N GLN A 142 14.79 3.48 -5.60
CA GLN A 142 15.42 4.62 -6.27
C GLN A 142 15.02 5.96 -5.64
N LEU A 143 13.74 6.10 -5.23
CA LEU A 143 13.29 7.30 -4.50
C LEU A 143 14.02 7.45 -3.18
N ILE A 144 14.06 6.41 -2.36
CA ILE A 144 14.75 6.46 -1.07
C ILE A 144 16.24 6.79 -1.25
N LYS A 145 16.91 6.18 -2.23
CA LYS A 145 18.30 6.52 -2.56
C LYS A 145 18.47 7.98 -2.93
N LYS A 146 17.60 8.53 -3.79
CA LYS A 146 17.63 9.96 -4.16
C LYS A 146 17.42 10.88 -2.94
N VAL A 147 16.43 10.54 -2.11
CA VAL A 147 16.16 11.30 -0.87
C VAL A 147 17.36 11.29 0.06
N MET A 148 17.97 10.12 0.27
CA MET A 148 19.16 9.99 1.14
C MET A 148 20.34 10.79 0.60
N THR A 149 20.65 10.65 -0.69
CA THR A 149 21.72 11.43 -1.33
C THR A 149 21.50 12.93 -1.16
N TRP A 150 20.29 13.41 -1.44
CA TRP A 150 19.98 14.83 -1.30
C TRP A 150 20.09 15.33 0.15
N LEU A 151 19.65 14.53 1.12
CA LEU A 151 19.78 14.87 2.54
C LEU A 151 21.25 14.93 2.98
N GLU A 152 22.08 13.99 2.53
CA GLU A 152 23.52 13.98 2.82
C GLU A 152 24.24 15.22 2.26
N GLU A 153 23.86 15.65 1.04
CA GLU A 153 24.42 16.83 0.39
C GLU A 153 23.97 18.14 1.03
N ASN A 154 22.79 18.18 1.65
CA ASN A 154 22.17 19.40 2.18
C ASN A 154 22.05 19.43 3.71
N VAL A 155 22.59 18.42 4.44
CA VAL A 155 22.45 18.30 5.89
C VAL A 155 23.04 19.49 6.67
N ALA A 156 23.98 20.22 6.09
CA ALA A 156 24.63 21.38 6.70
C ALA A 156 23.90 22.71 6.42
N ASP A 157 22.89 22.72 5.55
CA ASP A 157 22.14 23.91 5.18
C ASP A 157 20.92 24.06 6.11
N PRO A 158 20.87 25.11 6.97
CA PRO A 158 19.76 25.35 7.88
C PRO A 158 18.46 25.78 7.17
N ASP A 159 18.53 26.19 5.91
CA ASP A 159 17.40 26.67 5.12
C ASP A 159 16.75 25.58 4.25
N VAL A 160 17.15 24.31 4.46
CA VAL A 160 16.56 23.15 3.77
C VAL A 160 15.08 23.02 4.06
N THR A 161 14.29 22.87 2.98
CA THR A 161 12.84 22.73 3.07
C THR A 161 12.34 21.44 2.41
N VAL A 162 11.19 20.95 2.88
CA VAL A 162 10.49 19.80 2.27
C VAL A 162 10.09 20.10 0.83
N GLU A 163 9.83 21.34 0.49
CA GLU A 163 9.50 21.81 -0.87
C GLU A 163 10.68 21.65 -1.83
N GLN A 164 11.89 21.93 -1.38
CA GLN A 164 13.10 21.75 -2.18
C GLN A 164 13.35 20.27 -2.44
N LEU A 165 13.20 19.43 -1.43
CA LEU A 165 13.31 17.98 -1.59
C LEU A 165 12.22 17.45 -2.56
N ALA A 166 10.97 17.88 -2.43
CA ALA A 166 9.88 17.48 -3.31
C ALA A 166 10.20 17.86 -4.78
N THR A 167 10.71 19.05 -4.99
CA THR A 167 11.14 19.53 -6.32
C THR A 167 12.29 18.68 -6.87
N TYR A 168 13.30 18.37 -6.03
CA TYR A 168 14.44 17.54 -6.44
C TYR A 168 14.02 16.13 -6.88
N VAL A 169 13.10 15.49 -6.15
CA VAL A 169 12.60 14.17 -6.51
C VAL A 169 11.53 14.19 -7.60
N GLY A 170 11.07 15.38 -8.02
CA GLY A 170 10.08 15.55 -9.09
C GLY A 170 8.65 15.24 -8.66
N MET A 171 8.30 15.45 -7.39
CA MET A 171 6.99 15.16 -6.81
C MET A 171 6.33 16.42 -6.23
N GLY A 172 4.98 16.40 -6.15
CA GLY A 172 4.27 17.35 -5.30
C GLY A 172 4.53 17.10 -3.81
N ARG A 173 4.55 18.15 -2.98
CA ARG A 173 4.83 18.06 -1.54
C ARG A 173 3.99 17.00 -0.82
N THR A 174 2.68 17.02 -1.03
CA THR A 174 1.74 16.09 -0.38
C THR A 174 2.00 14.64 -0.80
N SER A 175 2.21 14.40 -2.10
CA SER A 175 2.50 13.06 -2.63
C SER A 175 3.83 12.52 -2.07
N MET A 176 4.87 13.36 -2.04
CA MET A 176 6.15 12.98 -1.45
C MET A 176 6.02 12.69 0.05
N TYR A 177 5.33 13.55 0.80
CA TYR A 177 5.08 13.36 2.22
C TYR A 177 4.42 11.99 2.49
N ASN A 178 3.31 11.72 1.81
CA ASN A 178 2.57 10.47 1.96
C ASN A 178 3.42 9.26 1.56
N LYS A 179 4.16 9.39 0.46
CA LYS A 179 5.05 8.33 -0.04
C LYS A 179 6.17 8.00 0.95
N ILE A 180 6.89 9.00 1.44
CA ILE A 180 7.97 8.80 2.41
C ILE A 180 7.41 8.26 3.72
N LYS A 181 6.31 8.81 4.23
CA LYS A 181 5.64 8.30 5.43
C LYS A 181 5.22 6.84 5.25
N GLY A 182 4.65 6.48 4.10
CA GLY A 182 4.25 5.11 3.79
C GLY A 182 5.43 4.14 3.70
N LEU A 183 6.57 4.58 3.14
CA LEU A 183 7.78 3.76 3.00
C LEU A 183 8.58 3.66 4.30
N THR A 184 8.66 4.73 5.08
CA THR A 184 9.56 4.83 6.25
C THR A 184 8.83 4.81 7.58
N GLY A 185 7.51 4.92 7.59
CA GLY A 185 6.70 5.10 8.81
C GLY A 185 6.95 6.42 9.53
N LYS A 186 7.81 7.30 9.00
CA LYS A 186 8.19 8.58 9.58
C LYS A 186 7.81 9.73 8.66
N SER A 187 7.38 10.82 9.27
CA SER A 187 7.17 12.09 8.59
C SER A 187 8.53 12.69 8.17
N PRO A 188 8.64 13.27 6.96
CA PRO A 188 9.84 14.00 6.51
C PRO A 188 9.94 15.42 7.13
N VAL A 189 9.55 15.55 8.40
CA VAL A 189 9.64 16.81 9.19
C VAL A 189 10.34 16.50 10.49
#